data_90fad4960747cc27dcabd52a892c6670
#
_entry.id   90fad4960747cc27dcabd52a892c6670
#
_cell.length_a   1.000
_cell.length_b   1.000
_cell.length_c   1.000
_cell.angle_alpha   90.00
_cell.angle_beta   90.00
_cell.angle_gamma   90.00
#
_symmetry.space_group_name_H-M   'P 1'
#
loop_
_entity.id
_entity.type
_entity.pdbx_description
1 polymer ?
#
loop_
_entity_poly.entity_id
_entity_poly.type
_entity_poly.pdbx_seq_one_letter_code
_entity_poly.pdbx_strand_id
1 'polypeptide(L)'
;MKRLITYSCMAIFAMGSMAQNQKDEAQMNRFISGLMKKMTLEEKVGQLSQCSGGFATGPDNTRISRTEDISKGLIGSLLNVSGAANTRKYQEAAMKSRLQIPLLFG
;
A
#
# COMPACT_ATOMS: atom_id res chain seq x y z
N MET A 1 37.51 24.90 23.77
CA MET A 1 36.91 23.66 24.28
C MET A 1 35.39 23.57 24.11
N LYS A 2 34.61 24.61 24.39
CA LYS A 2 33.12 24.55 24.24
C LYS A 2 32.63 24.27 22.81
N ARG A 3 33.32 24.71 21.77
CA ARG A 3 32.93 24.51 20.35
C ARG A 3 33.17 23.08 19.86
N LEU A 4 34.16 22.36 20.35
CA LEU A 4 34.46 20.98 20.00
C LEU A 4 33.40 20.00 20.53
N ILE A 5 32.85 20.26 21.72
CA ILE A 5 31.78 19.44 22.33
C ILE A 5 30.49 19.54 21.53
N THR A 6 30.16 20.74 21.01
CA THR A 6 28.94 20.96 20.20
C THR A 6 28.96 20.21 18.87
N TYR A 7 30.10 20.14 18.19
CA TYR A 7 30.25 19.38 16.94
C TYR A 7 30.21 17.87 17.17
N SER A 8 30.73 17.39 18.28
CA SER A 8 30.70 15.97 18.64
C SER A 8 29.26 15.50 18.92
N CYS A 9 28.45 16.27 19.63
CA CYS A 9 27.03 15.95 19.88
C CYS A 9 26.19 15.95 18.58
N MET A 10 26.48 16.86 17.66
CA MET A 10 25.77 16.95 16.39
C MET A 10 26.05 15.76 15.45
N ALA A 11 27.28 15.26 15.44
CA ALA A 11 27.67 14.08 14.67
C ALA A 11 27.03 12.77 15.19
N ILE A 12 26.92 12.63 16.52
CA ILE A 12 26.27 11.46 17.13
C ILE A 12 24.77 11.41 16.83
N PHE A 13 24.10 12.57 16.79
CA PHE A 13 22.66 12.65 16.47
C PHE A 13 22.38 12.29 15.00
N ALA A 14 23.24 12.69 14.06
CA ALA A 14 23.11 12.35 12.64
C ALA A 14 23.31 10.85 12.35
N MET A 15 24.22 10.18 13.03
CA MET A 15 24.42 8.73 12.90
C MET A 15 23.25 7.90 13.44
N GLY A 16 22.56 8.36 14.48
CA GLY A 16 21.37 7.69 15.02
C GLY A 16 20.21 7.65 14.03
N SER A 17 19.97 8.73 13.30
CA SER A 17 18.87 8.82 12.33
C SER A 17 19.04 7.93 11.12
N MET A 18 20.26 7.74 10.63
CA MET A 18 20.58 6.85 9.51
C MET A 18 20.42 5.37 9.87
N ALA A 19 20.81 4.99 11.08
CA ALA A 19 20.70 3.60 11.56
C ALA A 19 19.23 3.18 11.78
N GLN A 20 18.37 4.10 12.21
CA GLN A 20 16.93 3.87 12.37
C GLN A 20 16.28 3.59 11.01
N ASN A 21 16.56 4.42 10.00
CA ASN A 21 15.98 4.28 8.67
C ASN A 21 16.35 2.95 8.01
N GLN A 22 17.60 2.48 8.15
CA GLN A 22 18.02 1.17 7.64
C GLN A 22 17.31 -0.02 8.30
N LYS A 23 17.04 0.06 9.61
CA LYS A 23 16.29 -0.98 10.31
C LYS A 23 14.85 -1.08 9.82
N ASP A 24 14.20 0.06 9.66
CA ASP A 24 12.80 0.15 9.21
C ASP A 24 12.66 -0.37 7.78
N GLU A 25 13.60 -0.04 6.90
CA GLU A 25 13.64 -0.53 5.53
C GLU A 25 13.87 -2.05 5.46
N ALA A 26 14.78 -2.58 6.25
CA ALA A 26 15.03 -4.02 6.31
C ALA A 26 13.82 -4.80 6.84
N GLN A 27 13.10 -4.24 7.82
CA GLN A 27 11.88 -4.84 8.36
C GLN A 27 10.75 -4.81 7.32
N MET A 28 10.55 -3.68 6.64
CA MET A 28 9.59 -3.53 5.56
C MET A 28 9.86 -4.53 4.42
N ASN A 29 11.11 -4.66 3.98
CA ASN A 29 11.48 -5.59 2.91
C ASN A 29 11.26 -7.05 3.30
N ARG A 30 11.49 -7.42 4.55
CA ARG A 30 11.16 -8.77 5.07
C ARG A 30 9.66 -9.02 5.05
N PHE A 31 8.87 -8.05 5.48
CA PHE A 31 7.40 -8.14 5.44
C PHE A 31 6.88 -8.30 4.01
N ILE A 32 7.32 -7.43 3.10
CA ILE A 32 6.93 -7.49 1.67
C ILE A 32 7.32 -8.84 1.06
N SER A 33 8.56 -9.29 1.27
CA SER A 33 9.04 -10.57 0.76
C SER A 33 8.23 -11.75 1.30
N GLY A 34 7.88 -11.70 2.58
CA GLY A 34 7.02 -12.70 3.22
C GLY A 34 5.60 -12.72 2.65
N LEU A 35 5.04 -11.56 2.39
CA LEU A 35 3.72 -11.41 1.77
C LEU A 35 3.73 -11.94 0.33
N MET A 36 4.71 -11.52 -0.47
CA MET A 36 4.87 -11.94 -1.87
C MET A 36 5.00 -13.46 -2.03
N LYS A 37 5.62 -14.15 -1.07
CA LYS A 37 5.70 -15.62 -1.07
C LYS A 37 4.36 -16.31 -0.83
N LYS A 38 3.44 -15.65 -0.12
CA LYS A 38 2.10 -16.17 0.17
C LYS A 38 1.10 -15.92 -0.96
N MET A 39 1.38 -14.96 -1.84
CA MET A 39 0.50 -14.56 -2.92
C MET A 39 0.50 -15.58 -4.06
N THR A 40 -0.69 -15.88 -4.58
CA THR A 40 -0.84 -16.57 -5.87
C THR A 40 -0.46 -15.64 -7.03
N LEU A 41 -0.33 -16.21 -8.23
CA LEU A 41 -0.06 -15.40 -9.43
C LEU A 41 -1.20 -14.41 -9.69
N GLU A 42 -2.45 -14.87 -9.56
CA GLU A 42 -3.64 -14.04 -9.76
C GLU A 42 -3.69 -12.87 -8.77
N GLU A 43 -3.36 -13.10 -7.50
CA GLU A 43 -3.30 -12.05 -6.49
C GLU A 43 -2.18 -11.04 -6.78
N LYS A 44 -1.02 -11.48 -7.28
CA LYS A 44 0.07 -10.59 -7.71
C LYS A 44 -0.36 -9.71 -8.88
N VAL A 45 -1.00 -10.28 -9.89
CA VAL A 45 -1.56 -9.54 -11.03
C VAL A 45 -2.66 -8.59 -10.56
N GLY A 46 -3.50 -9.04 -9.62
CA GLY A 46 -4.54 -8.23 -9.01
C GLY A 46 -4.00 -6.95 -8.34
N GLN A 47 -2.85 -7.01 -7.67
CA GLN A 47 -2.23 -5.82 -7.09
C GLN A 47 -1.79 -4.78 -8.14
N LEU A 48 -1.56 -5.19 -9.37
CA LEU A 48 -1.24 -4.30 -10.48
C LEU A 48 -2.50 -3.78 -11.20
N SER A 49 -3.66 -4.35 -10.90
CA SER A 49 -4.93 -3.99 -11.54
C SER A 49 -5.53 -2.74 -10.89
N GLN A 50 -5.84 -1.75 -11.72
CA GLN A 50 -6.53 -0.53 -11.33
C GLN A 50 -7.89 -0.44 -12.03
N CYS A 51 -8.94 -0.14 -11.29
CA CYS A 51 -10.30 -0.03 -11.78
C CYS A 51 -10.94 1.31 -11.37
N SER A 52 -12.02 1.71 -12.06
CA SER A 52 -12.83 2.83 -11.61
C SER A 52 -13.84 2.37 -10.56
N GLY A 53 -13.92 3.10 -9.45
CA GLY A 53 -14.82 2.77 -8.33
C GLY A 53 -16.20 3.43 -8.40
N GLY A 54 -16.40 4.46 -9.25
CA GLY A 54 -17.62 5.25 -9.21
C GLY A 54 -18.27 5.52 -10.58
N PHE A 55 -17.45 5.75 -11.59
CA PHE A 55 -17.94 6.08 -12.94
C PHE A 55 -17.08 5.36 -13.97
N ALA A 56 -17.72 4.88 -15.04
CA ALA A 56 -17.02 4.38 -16.19
C ALA A 56 -16.27 5.54 -16.85
N THR A 57 -14.96 5.47 -16.90
CA THR A 57 -14.11 6.44 -17.59
C THR A 57 -13.50 5.77 -18.82
N GLY A 58 -13.82 6.29 -19.98
CA GLY A 58 -13.33 5.81 -21.27
C GLY A 58 -14.33 5.01 -22.08
N PRO A 59 -13.95 4.58 -23.30
CA PRO A 59 -14.83 3.89 -24.24
C PRO A 59 -15.21 2.46 -23.79
N ASP A 60 -14.50 1.90 -22.80
CA ASP A 60 -14.73 0.56 -22.29
C ASP A 60 -15.37 0.62 -20.89
N ASN A 61 -16.70 0.58 -20.87
CA ASN A 61 -17.51 0.58 -19.65
C ASN A 61 -17.35 -0.71 -18.80
N THR A 62 -16.50 -1.65 -19.19
CA THR A 62 -16.42 -2.97 -18.58
C THR A 62 -15.55 -3.03 -17.32
N ARG A 63 -14.75 -1.99 -17.03
CA ARG A 63 -13.83 -1.93 -15.91
C ARG A 63 -14.37 -1.23 -14.67
N ILE A 64 -15.65 -1.35 -14.41
CA ILE A 64 -16.22 -0.94 -13.11
C ILE A 64 -15.82 -2.01 -12.08
N SER A 65 -15.21 -1.57 -10.99
CA SER A 65 -14.81 -2.49 -9.92
C SER A 65 -16.02 -3.20 -9.33
N ARG A 66 -16.01 -4.51 -9.39
CA ARG A 66 -16.99 -5.33 -8.68
C ARG A 66 -16.47 -5.57 -7.27
N THR A 67 -17.30 -5.35 -6.29
CA THR A 67 -16.96 -5.65 -4.87
C THR A 67 -16.50 -7.10 -4.67
N GLU A 68 -17.03 -8.01 -5.50
CA GLU A 68 -16.63 -9.41 -5.52
C GLU A 68 -15.16 -9.61 -5.94
N ASP A 69 -14.71 -8.93 -7.01
CA ASP A 69 -13.31 -9.02 -7.48
C ASP A 69 -12.34 -8.43 -6.47
N ILE A 70 -12.75 -7.36 -5.78
CA ILE A 70 -11.98 -6.78 -4.67
C ILE A 70 -11.83 -7.81 -3.54
N SER A 71 -12.93 -8.47 -3.14
CA SER A 71 -12.89 -9.45 -2.05
C SER A 71 -12.11 -10.73 -2.39
N LYS A 72 -11.89 -10.98 -3.68
CA LYS A 72 -11.00 -12.06 -4.16
C LYS A 72 -9.53 -11.62 -4.26
N GLY A 73 -9.21 -10.36 -4.02
CA GLY A 73 -7.84 -9.82 -4.15
C GLY A 73 -7.38 -9.60 -5.59
N LEU A 74 -8.32 -9.47 -6.54
CA LEU A 74 -8.04 -9.30 -7.97
C LEU A 74 -7.91 -7.83 -8.40
N ILE A 75 -8.05 -6.89 -7.46
CA ILE A 75 -7.94 -5.45 -7.67
C ILE A 75 -7.10 -4.85 -6.56
N GLY A 76 -6.05 -4.11 -6.93
CA GLY A 76 -5.12 -3.47 -5.99
C GLY A 76 -5.39 -1.98 -5.77
N SER A 77 -6.03 -1.31 -6.73
CA SER A 77 -6.31 0.12 -6.64
C SER A 77 -7.60 0.54 -7.32
N LEU A 78 -8.20 1.61 -6.81
CA LEU A 78 -9.40 2.21 -7.37
C LEU A 78 -9.18 3.71 -7.65
N LEU A 79 -9.64 4.15 -8.83
CA LEU A 79 -9.75 5.56 -9.20
C LEU A 79 -11.19 6.07 -9.05
N ASN A 80 -11.33 7.39 -8.94
CA ASN A 80 -12.63 8.07 -8.93
C ASN A 80 -13.55 7.61 -7.78
N VAL A 81 -13.00 7.27 -6.65
CA VAL A 81 -13.76 6.99 -5.44
C VAL A 81 -13.77 8.24 -4.57
N SER A 82 -14.92 8.82 -4.38
CA SER A 82 -15.10 9.99 -3.51
C SER A 82 -16.00 9.71 -2.33
N GLY A 83 -15.68 10.35 -1.21
CA GLY A 83 -16.44 10.27 0.03
C GLY A 83 -16.10 9.09 0.92
N ALA A 84 -16.08 9.34 2.23
CA ALA A 84 -15.68 8.39 3.25
C ALA A 84 -16.51 7.09 3.24
N ALA A 85 -17.80 7.17 2.94
CA ALA A 85 -18.69 6.01 2.91
C ALA A 85 -18.31 5.02 1.79
N ASN A 86 -18.02 5.54 0.58
CA ASN A 86 -17.61 4.72 -0.54
C ASN A 86 -16.23 4.10 -0.32
N THR A 87 -15.27 4.90 0.13
CA THR A 87 -13.92 4.42 0.46
C THR A 87 -13.97 3.30 1.50
N ARG A 88 -14.76 3.47 2.56
CA ARG A 88 -14.96 2.45 3.59
C ARG A 88 -15.57 1.17 3.03
N LYS A 89 -16.63 1.27 2.23
CA LYS A 89 -17.28 0.13 1.59
C LYS A 89 -16.31 -0.74 0.79
N TYR A 90 -15.47 -0.12 -0.04
CA TYR A 90 -14.50 -0.85 -0.84
C TYR A 90 -13.35 -1.41 0.00
N GLN A 91 -12.91 -0.67 1.02
CA GLN A 91 -11.89 -1.15 1.94
C GLN A 91 -12.38 -2.35 2.76
N GLU A 92 -13.62 -2.35 3.22
CA GLU A 92 -14.22 -3.49 3.91
C GLU A 92 -14.29 -4.73 2.99
N ALA A 93 -14.53 -4.54 1.69
CA ALA A 93 -14.48 -5.63 0.72
C ALA A 93 -13.06 -6.19 0.57
N ALA A 94 -12.04 -5.34 0.50
CA ALA A 94 -10.63 -5.76 0.42
C ALA A 94 -10.20 -6.54 1.66
N MET A 95 -10.66 -6.14 2.84
CA MET A 95 -10.37 -6.84 4.10
C MET A 95 -11.02 -8.22 4.21
N LYS A 96 -11.94 -8.58 3.32
CA LYS A 96 -12.49 -9.94 3.20
C LYS A 96 -11.62 -10.86 2.34
N SER A 97 -10.64 -10.32 1.61
CA SER A 97 -9.72 -11.13 0.82
C SER A 97 -8.81 -11.98 1.71
N ARG A 98 -8.28 -13.06 1.16
CA ARG A 98 -7.45 -14.02 1.90
C ARG A 98 -6.22 -13.39 2.57
N LEU A 99 -5.61 -12.40 1.92
CA LEU A 99 -4.40 -11.72 2.41
C LEU A 99 -4.70 -10.38 3.10
N GLN A 100 -5.92 -9.90 3.04
CA GLN A 100 -6.36 -8.66 3.66
C GLN A 100 -5.50 -7.44 3.28
N ILE A 101 -5.06 -7.38 2.03
CA ILE A 101 -4.26 -6.27 1.53
C ILE A 101 -5.19 -5.08 1.28
N PRO A 102 -4.92 -3.91 1.89
CA PRO A 102 -5.71 -2.70 1.67
C PRO A 102 -5.65 -2.21 0.23
N LEU A 103 -6.76 -1.60 -0.25
CA LEU A 103 -6.80 -0.92 -1.54
C LEU A 103 -6.09 0.43 -1.49
N LEU A 104 -5.47 0.79 -2.60
CA LEU A 104 -5.04 2.15 -2.87
C LEU A 104 -6.17 2.92 -3.57
N PHE A 105 -6.32 4.20 -3.24
CA PHE A 105 -7.31 5.10 -3.82
C PHE A 105 -6.62 6.30 -4.46
N GLY A 106 -7.10 6.70 -5.66
CA GLY A 106 -6.65 7.86 -6.41
C GLY A 106 -7.82 8.65 -6.98
#